data_b8c1cd9f5c7ec91fe3448aef6751e1d6
#
_entry.id   b8c1cd9f5c7ec91fe3448aef6751e1d6
#
_cell.length_a   1.000
_cell.length_b   1.000
_cell.length_c   1.000
_cell.angle_alpha   90.00
_cell.angle_beta   90.00
_cell.angle_gamma   90.00
#
_symmetry.space_group_name_H-M   'P 1'
#
loop_
_entity.id
_entity.type
_entity.pdbx_description
1 polymer ?
#
loop_
_entity_poly.entity_id
_entity_poly.type
_entity_poly.pdbx_seq_one_letter_code
_entity_poly.pdbx_strand_id
1 'polypeptide(L)'
;IFYLDDIKEKYYGEVEENHQNISVSIESVCKGTILNLNSEAYKLQSILDARYVFAPVASIYKMFREALERQYPIFDKNIREYLGNRGINKRIYETLNDPNDRKNFFYYNNGITLICSSMTKIDTRPSIYGMNAVFSVENPQIVNGCQTVNSIYESLKNIPPSDLEREFKDTFVMLKILVIDRTSAEERHLYENIVKYNNTQNKIDEKTFAANTAIFQRLRENFVKRGFLLLIKQSDKNRYSEKYKSVSKLVSVSNERFERFGLVAPEKAKDFYIDLEKLLQVIIAFAKGGHVAYTKKSQLLKLESQAYKEVVEFIKNDSVTTDMLIDLYLLYRRAEEEKKRTGDSRSPIPYYLIDFFAFYECENRQVRYIENKLNDEKRIDQVIELYRKVTKR
;
A
#
# COMPACT_ATOMS: atom_id res chain seq x y z
N ILE A 1 -30.62 -17.96 0.24
CA ILE A 1 -30.38 -16.91 -0.76
C ILE A 1 -29.04 -16.31 -0.37
N PHE A 2 -28.00 -16.65 -1.12
CA PHE A 2 -26.68 -16.02 -0.94
C PHE A 2 -26.70 -14.72 -1.75
N TYR A 3 -26.37 -13.62 -1.12
CA TYR A 3 -26.21 -12.35 -1.80
C TYR A 3 -24.89 -12.34 -2.57
N LEU A 4 -24.82 -11.61 -3.67
CA LEU A 4 -23.62 -11.50 -4.53
C LEU A 4 -22.40 -11.02 -3.76
N ASP A 5 -22.61 -10.26 -2.68
CA ASP A 5 -21.56 -9.77 -1.80
C ASP A 5 -20.99 -10.86 -0.89
N ASP A 6 -21.83 -11.81 -0.41
CA ASP A 6 -21.37 -12.96 0.37
C ASP A 6 -20.49 -13.88 -0.50
N ILE A 7 -20.85 -14.03 -1.76
CA ILE A 7 -20.08 -14.82 -2.74
C ILE A 7 -18.76 -14.10 -3.06
N LYS A 8 -18.80 -12.77 -3.25
CA LYS A 8 -17.61 -11.97 -3.52
C LYS A 8 -16.67 -11.95 -2.32
N GLU A 9 -17.18 -11.76 -1.11
CA GLU A 9 -16.39 -11.74 0.12
C GLU A 9 -15.75 -13.11 0.38
N LYS A 10 -16.50 -14.20 0.17
CA LYS A 10 -16.00 -15.57 0.29
C LYS A 10 -15.00 -15.92 -0.81
N TYR A 11 -15.25 -15.53 -2.05
CA TYR A 11 -14.37 -15.81 -3.19
C TYR A 11 -13.08 -14.98 -3.16
N TYR A 12 -13.14 -13.72 -2.69
CA TYR A 12 -11.95 -12.86 -2.54
C TYR A 12 -11.22 -13.09 -1.22
N GLY A 13 -11.90 -13.57 -0.17
CA GLY A 13 -11.26 -14.07 1.05
C GLY A 13 -10.45 -15.35 0.78
N GLU A 14 -11.00 -16.27 -0.02
CA GLU A 14 -10.28 -17.48 -0.43
C GLU A 14 -9.11 -17.21 -1.40
N VAL A 15 -9.14 -16.13 -2.19
CA VAL A 15 -8.03 -15.73 -3.06
C VAL A 15 -6.89 -15.06 -2.26
N GLU A 16 -7.18 -14.42 -1.12
CA GLU A 16 -6.15 -13.93 -0.20
C GLU A 16 -5.49 -15.07 0.61
N GLU A 17 -6.15 -16.21 0.79
CA GLU A 17 -5.63 -17.39 1.51
C GLU A 17 -4.84 -18.37 0.62
N ASN A 18 -4.84 -18.21 -0.70
CA ASN A 18 -4.10 -19.08 -1.63
C ASN A 18 -2.62 -18.71 -1.81
N HIS A 19 -2.00 -18.10 -0.80
CA HIS A 19 -0.54 -18.02 -0.75
C HIS A 19 -0.01 -19.42 -0.43
N GLN A 20 0.89 -19.92 -1.27
CA GLN A 20 1.63 -21.16 -0.98
C GLN A 20 2.15 -21.11 0.45
N ASN A 21 1.84 -22.12 1.25
CA ASN A 21 2.42 -22.25 2.58
C ASN A 21 3.94 -22.30 2.46
N ILE A 22 4.60 -21.44 3.20
CA ILE A 22 6.07 -21.41 3.26
C ILE A 22 6.55 -21.68 4.67
N SER A 23 7.61 -22.47 4.78
CA SER A 23 8.39 -22.60 6.01
C SER A 23 9.78 -22.06 5.76
N VAL A 24 10.26 -21.19 6.62
CA VAL A 24 11.61 -20.59 6.56
C VAL A 24 12.35 -20.82 7.87
N SER A 25 13.69 -20.80 7.80
CA SER A 25 14.53 -20.98 8.98
C SER A 25 15.03 -19.66 9.54
N ILE A 26 14.99 -19.52 10.87
CA ILE A 26 15.55 -18.38 11.61
C ILE A 26 16.51 -18.91 12.69
N GLU A 27 17.69 -18.31 12.77
CA GLU A 27 18.66 -18.61 13.84
C GLU A 27 18.53 -17.61 14.98
N SER A 28 18.65 -18.09 16.21
CA SER A 28 18.78 -17.30 17.43
C SER A 28 20.09 -17.63 18.14
N VAL A 29 20.84 -16.61 18.52
CA VAL A 29 22.10 -16.74 19.27
C VAL A 29 21.83 -17.29 20.67
N CYS A 30 22.86 -17.88 21.31
CA CYS A 30 22.81 -18.32 22.70
C CYS A 30 21.73 -19.35 23.03
N LYS A 31 21.52 -20.31 22.15
CA LYS A 31 20.62 -21.46 22.33
C LYS A 31 19.13 -21.17 22.35
N GLY A 32 18.68 -19.99 21.99
CA GLY A 32 17.24 -19.82 21.94
C GLY A 32 16.72 -18.41 22.05
N THR A 33 15.62 -18.29 22.75
CA THR A 33 14.90 -17.05 22.97
C THR A 33 15.46 -16.30 24.17
N ILE A 34 15.49 -14.97 24.08
CA ILE A 34 15.81 -14.12 25.23
C ILE A 34 14.63 -14.08 26.20
N LEU A 35 13.43 -14.03 25.65
CA LEU A 35 12.18 -14.01 26.40
C LEU A 35 11.15 -14.87 25.69
N ASN A 36 10.49 -15.75 26.45
CA ASN A 36 9.33 -16.51 26.01
C ASN A 36 8.12 -16.18 26.91
N LEU A 37 7.04 -15.71 26.29
CA LEU A 37 5.79 -15.37 26.97
C LEU A 37 4.76 -16.50 26.92
N ASN A 38 5.12 -17.66 26.40
CA ASN A 38 4.27 -18.84 26.34
C ASN A 38 4.35 -19.67 27.63
N SER A 39 4.21 -19.06 28.78
CA SER A 39 3.98 -19.77 30.03
C SER A 39 2.53 -19.55 30.50
N GLU A 40 1.98 -20.50 31.26
CA GLU A 40 0.60 -20.35 31.79
C GLU A 40 0.42 -19.07 32.59
N ALA A 41 1.50 -18.62 33.29
CA ALA A 41 1.50 -17.40 34.08
C ALA A 41 1.43 -16.11 33.23
N TYR A 42 1.85 -16.15 31.97
CA TYR A 42 1.94 -14.98 31.08
C TYR A 42 1.16 -15.17 29.78
N LYS A 43 0.32 -16.22 29.72
CA LYS A 43 -0.46 -16.53 28.52
C LYS A 43 -1.34 -15.35 28.16
N LEU A 44 -1.00 -14.71 27.07
CA LEU A 44 -1.82 -13.66 26.48
C LEU A 44 -2.96 -14.32 25.71
N GLN A 45 -4.16 -13.82 25.89
CA GLN A 45 -5.32 -14.31 25.18
C GLN A 45 -5.09 -14.19 23.66
N SER A 46 -5.45 -15.22 22.91
CA SER A 46 -5.36 -15.29 21.45
C SER A 46 -3.94 -15.26 20.87
N ILE A 47 -2.89 -15.38 21.67
CA ILE A 47 -1.50 -15.59 21.21
C ILE A 47 -1.04 -16.96 21.67
N LEU A 48 -0.67 -17.83 20.72
CA LEU A 48 -0.20 -19.18 21.01
C LEU A 48 1.23 -19.17 21.61
N ASP A 49 2.09 -18.31 21.10
CA ASP A 49 3.47 -18.13 21.55
C ASP A 49 3.95 -16.72 21.21
N ALA A 50 4.76 -16.11 22.07
CA ALA A 50 5.40 -14.83 21.83
C ALA A 50 6.84 -14.86 22.33
N ARG A 51 7.80 -14.60 21.44
CA ARG A 51 9.22 -14.67 21.72
C ARG A 51 9.99 -13.44 21.28
N TYR A 52 10.99 -13.07 22.07
CA TYR A 52 12.07 -12.24 21.61
C TYR A 52 13.29 -13.09 21.34
N VAL A 53 13.86 -12.98 20.16
CA VAL A 53 15.08 -13.69 19.76
C VAL A 53 16.15 -12.69 19.31
N PHE A 54 17.39 -13.05 19.60
CA PHE A 54 18.56 -12.30 19.18
C PHE A 54 19.12 -12.99 17.93
N ALA A 55 18.82 -12.43 16.76
CA ALA A 55 19.06 -13.06 15.48
C ALA A 55 20.31 -12.50 14.78
N PRO A 56 21.19 -13.35 14.20
CA PRO A 56 22.22 -12.89 13.29
C PRO A 56 21.59 -12.23 12.06
N VAL A 57 22.15 -11.13 11.60
CA VAL A 57 21.68 -10.42 10.39
C VAL A 57 21.72 -11.35 9.17
N ALA A 58 22.72 -12.23 9.08
CA ALA A 58 22.81 -13.23 8.01
C ALA A 58 21.61 -14.19 7.98
N SER A 59 21.04 -14.54 9.14
CA SER A 59 19.83 -15.36 9.22
C SER A 59 18.60 -14.65 8.67
N ILE A 60 18.43 -13.35 8.99
CA ILE A 60 17.35 -12.53 8.44
C ILE A 60 17.47 -12.39 6.92
N TYR A 61 18.70 -12.21 6.41
CA TYR A 61 18.96 -12.20 4.98
C TYR A 61 18.54 -13.52 4.31
N LYS A 62 18.95 -14.66 4.87
CA LYS A 62 18.63 -16.01 4.33
C LYS A 62 17.12 -16.22 4.29
N MET A 63 16.41 -15.88 5.37
CA MET A 63 14.96 -15.96 5.48
C MET A 63 14.25 -15.12 4.39
N PHE A 64 14.68 -13.88 4.24
CA PHE A 64 14.03 -12.98 3.27
C PHE A 64 14.33 -13.37 1.82
N ARG A 65 15.58 -13.78 1.53
CA ARG A 65 15.95 -14.31 0.21
C ARG A 65 15.10 -15.53 -0.16
N GLU A 66 14.93 -16.49 0.75
CA GLU A 66 14.08 -17.66 0.51
C GLU A 66 12.63 -17.30 0.23
N ALA A 67 12.08 -16.33 0.95
CA ALA A 67 10.74 -15.81 0.68
C ALA A 67 10.63 -15.17 -0.71
N LEU A 68 11.64 -14.40 -1.14
CA LEU A 68 11.68 -13.80 -2.48
C LEU A 68 11.80 -14.87 -3.59
N GLU A 69 12.67 -15.86 -3.44
CA GLU A 69 12.87 -16.93 -4.41
C GLU A 69 11.57 -17.74 -4.61
N ARG A 70 10.78 -17.90 -3.55
CA ARG A 70 9.47 -18.57 -3.59
C ARG A 70 8.31 -17.62 -3.92
N GLN A 71 8.58 -16.37 -4.23
CA GLN A 71 7.56 -15.33 -4.52
C GLN A 71 6.53 -15.15 -3.39
N TYR A 72 6.93 -15.46 -2.14
CA TYR A 72 6.09 -15.33 -0.98
C TYR A 72 5.99 -13.88 -0.50
N PRO A 73 4.78 -13.33 -0.32
CA PRO A 73 4.58 -11.92 0.01
C PRO A 73 4.78 -11.64 1.51
N ILE A 74 6.02 -11.78 2.01
CA ILE A 74 6.37 -11.65 3.43
C ILE A 74 6.04 -10.26 4.03
N PHE A 75 5.80 -9.24 3.19
CA PHE A 75 5.40 -7.88 3.58
C PHE A 75 3.96 -7.54 3.21
N ASP A 76 3.11 -8.51 2.89
CA ASP A 76 1.76 -8.25 2.41
C ASP A 76 0.95 -7.33 3.34
N LYS A 77 1.12 -7.50 4.64
CA LYS A 77 0.46 -6.68 5.67
C LYS A 77 1.33 -5.51 6.16
N ASN A 78 2.53 -5.32 5.60
CA ASN A 78 3.33 -4.15 5.93
C ASN A 78 2.96 -2.99 5.02
N ILE A 79 2.39 -1.95 5.63
CA ILE A 79 1.92 -0.75 4.93
C ILE A 79 3.09 0.10 4.43
N ARG A 80 4.29 -0.10 5.00
CA ARG A 80 5.49 0.63 4.60
C ARG A 80 6.20 -0.06 3.45
N GLU A 81 6.21 0.61 2.32
CA GLU A 81 7.06 0.21 1.21
C GLU A 81 8.51 0.60 1.45
N TYR A 82 9.42 -0.20 0.89
CA TYR A 82 10.83 0.17 0.87
C TYR A 82 11.05 1.39 -0.03
N LEU A 83 11.48 2.50 0.57
CA LEU A 83 11.68 3.78 -0.11
C LEU A 83 13.05 3.90 -0.81
N GLY A 84 13.75 2.77 -1.02
CA GLY A 84 15.11 2.75 -1.53
C GLY A 84 16.13 3.31 -0.52
N ASN A 85 17.37 3.48 -0.95
CA ASN A 85 18.48 3.97 -0.10
C ASN A 85 18.41 5.50 0.13
N ARG A 86 17.30 5.99 0.72
CA ARG A 86 17.09 7.40 1.05
C ARG A 86 16.76 7.59 2.53
N GLY A 87 17.15 8.72 3.10
CA GLY A 87 16.82 9.05 4.50
C GLY A 87 17.34 8.03 5.50
N ILE A 88 16.44 7.45 6.31
CA ILE A 88 16.77 6.47 7.35
C ILE A 88 17.36 5.20 6.73
N ASN A 89 16.87 4.75 5.58
CA ASN A 89 17.35 3.54 4.91
C ASN A 89 18.83 3.69 4.51
N LYS A 90 19.23 4.89 4.09
CA LYS A 90 20.62 5.18 3.76
C LYS A 90 21.54 4.96 4.97
N ARG A 91 21.14 5.42 6.16
CA ARG A 91 21.92 5.22 7.39
C ARG A 91 22.02 3.75 7.79
N ILE A 92 20.92 3.00 7.72
CA ILE A 92 20.91 1.55 7.99
C ILE A 92 21.86 0.84 7.02
N TYR A 93 21.80 1.18 5.74
CA TYR A 93 22.65 0.62 4.70
C TYR A 93 24.13 0.98 4.93
N GLU A 94 24.45 2.23 5.25
CA GLU A 94 25.81 2.69 5.54
C GLU A 94 26.39 1.94 6.74
N THR A 95 25.64 1.79 7.85
CA THR A 95 26.08 1.01 9.02
C THR A 95 26.41 -0.44 8.68
N LEU A 96 25.56 -1.10 7.88
CA LEU A 96 25.79 -2.50 7.50
C LEU A 96 27.00 -2.69 6.59
N ASN A 97 27.31 -1.69 5.76
CA ASN A 97 28.44 -1.75 4.82
C ASN A 97 29.76 -1.23 5.40
N ASP A 98 29.76 -0.63 6.59
CA ASP A 98 30.98 -0.25 7.29
C ASP A 98 31.44 -1.40 8.23
N PRO A 99 32.57 -2.08 7.94
CA PRO A 99 33.08 -3.18 8.79
C PRO A 99 33.34 -2.77 10.25
N ASN A 100 33.63 -1.48 10.51
CA ASN A 100 33.93 -0.99 11.86
C ASN A 100 32.65 -0.67 12.64
N ASP A 101 31.57 -0.26 11.95
CA ASP A 101 30.32 0.20 12.59
C ASP A 101 29.20 -0.87 12.57
N ARG A 102 29.25 -1.88 11.69
CA ARG A 102 28.19 -2.91 11.56
C ARG A 102 27.91 -3.69 12.86
N LYS A 103 28.91 -3.86 13.74
CA LYS A 103 28.74 -4.44 15.08
C LYS A 103 27.82 -3.65 16.00
N ASN A 104 27.65 -2.35 15.73
CA ASN A 104 26.75 -1.47 16.45
C ASN A 104 25.32 -1.49 15.93
N PHE A 105 25.06 -2.24 14.86
CA PHE A 105 23.74 -2.30 14.20
C PHE A 105 22.61 -2.62 15.16
N PHE A 106 22.86 -3.51 16.13
CA PHE A 106 21.90 -3.84 17.17
C PHE A 106 21.45 -2.64 17.98
N TYR A 107 22.34 -1.72 18.30
CA TYR A 107 22.06 -0.55 19.13
C TYR A 107 21.33 0.56 18.34
N TYR A 108 21.50 0.57 17.02
CA TYR A 108 20.92 1.61 16.16
C TYR A 108 19.56 1.20 15.57
N ASN A 109 19.15 -0.06 15.76
CA ASN A 109 17.98 -0.62 15.12
C ASN A 109 16.90 -0.99 16.15
N ASN A 110 15.63 -0.62 15.85
CA ASN A 110 14.49 -0.91 16.72
C ASN A 110 14.00 -2.36 16.64
N GLY A 111 14.66 -3.21 15.84
CA GLY A 111 14.27 -4.60 15.67
C GLY A 111 13.19 -4.81 14.61
N ILE A 112 12.78 -6.07 14.50
CA ILE A 112 11.81 -6.57 13.54
C ILE A 112 10.68 -7.22 14.32
N THR A 113 9.42 -7.02 13.89
CA THR A 113 8.27 -7.78 14.39
C THR A 113 7.73 -8.66 13.28
N LEU A 114 7.65 -9.95 13.56
CA LEU A 114 7.17 -10.99 12.68
C LEU A 114 5.99 -11.72 13.32
N ILE A 115 4.95 -11.98 12.54
CA ILE A 115 3.83 -12.86 12.90
C ILE A 115 3.93 -14.11 12.04
N CYS A 116 3.63 -15.27 12.62
CA CYS A 116 3.64 -16.55 11.91
C CYS A 116 2.50 -17.45 12.43
N SER A 117 2.19 -18.52 11.67
CA SER A 117 1.20 -19.50 12.07
C SER A 117 1.78 -20.55 13.04
N SER A 118 3.07 -20.83 12.92
CA SER A 118 3.77 -21.82 13.76
C SER A 118 5.25 -21.48 13.89
N MET A 119 5.85 -21.82 15.03
CA MET A 119 7.29 -21.73 15.28
C MET A 119 7.76 -22.92 16.07
N THR A 120 8.65 -23.70 15.49
CA THR A 120 9.20 -24.92 16.11
C THR A 120 10.71 -24.91 16.09
N LYS A 121 11.34 -25.24 17.23
CA LYS A 121 12.79 -25.45 17.27
C LYS A 121 13.14 -26.78 16.57
N ILE A 122 13.91 -26.70 15.50
CA ILE A 122 14.25 -27.84 14.66
C ILE A 122 15.68 -28.31 14.81
N ASP A 123 16.60 -27.41 15.19
CA ASP A 123 18.03 -27.76 15.23
C ASP A 123 18.79 -26.86 16.22
N THR A 124 20.07 -27.20 16.43
CA THR A 124 21.03 -26.39 17.18
C THR A 124 22.37 -26.46 16.45
N ARG A 125 22.90 -25.29 16.04
CA ARG A 125 24.15 -25.21 15.27
C ARG A 125 25.27 -24.57 16.06
N PRO A 126 26.52 -25.07 15.93
CA PRO A 126 27.67 -24.37 16.47
C PRO A 126 27.83 -22.98 15.89
N SER A 127 28.20 -22.02 16.72
CA SER A 127 28.56 -20.65 16.33
C SER A 127 29.73 -20.18 17.18
N ILE A 128 30.30 -19.05 16.82
CA ILE A 128 31.38 -18.43 17.62
C ILE A 128 30.91 -18.00 19.02
N TYR A 129 29.61 -17.87 19.25
CA TYR A 129 28.99 -17.54 20.54
C TYR A 129 28.42 -18.79 21.25
N GLY A 130 28.89 -19.97 20.92
CA GLY A 130 28.39 -21.23 21.44
C GLY A 130 27.43 -21.92 20.46
N MET A 131 26.21 -22.20 20.90
CA MET A 131 25.23 -22.91 20.10
C MET A 131 24.07 -22.00 19.74
N ASN A 132 23.80 -21.83 18.46
CA ASN A 132 22.60 -21.15 17.97
C ASN A 132 21.43 -22.13 17.90
N ALA A 133 20.26 -21.75 18.36
CA ALA A 133 19.03 -22.49 18.07
C ALA A 133 18.52 -22.13 16.68
N VAL A 134 18.03 -23.14 15.96
CA VAL A 134 17.38 -22.95 14.64
C VAL A 134 15.89 -23.22 14.78
N PHE A 135 15.09 -22.27 14.37
CA PHE A 135 13.64 -22.37 14.37
C PHE A 135 13.12 -22.48 12.94
N SER A 136 12.16 -23.37 12.73
CA SER A 136 11.28 -23.35 11.57
C SER A 136 10.10 -22.44 11.86
N VAL A 137 9.80 -21.52 10.94
CA VAL A 137 8.73 -20.53 11.05
C VAL A 137 7.83 -20.63 9.84
N GLU A 138 6.55 -20.91 10.07
CA GLU A 138 5.56 -21.10 9.02
C GLU A 138 4.78 -19.83 8.73
N ASN A 139 4.60 -19.54 7.47
CA ASN A 139 3.83 -18.41 6.96
C ASN A 139 4.20 -17.06 7.62
N PRO A 140 5.50 -16.69 7.61
CA PRO A 140 5.95 -15.46 8.26
C PRO A 140 5.43 -14.21 7.57
N GLN A 141 5.00 -13.24 8.37
CA GLN A 141 4.60 -11.90 7.92
C GLN A 141 5.34 -10.86 8.74
N ILE A 142 6.12 -10.01 8.09
CA ILE A 142 6.84 -8.92 8.75
C ILE A 142 5.91 -7.72 8.86
N VAL A 143 5.49 -7.38 10.08
CA VAL A 143 4.57 -6.28 10.36
C VAL A 143 5.28 -5.00 10.79
N ASN A 144 6.53 -5.10 11.25
CA ASN A 144 7.40 -3.96 11.54
C ASN A 144 8.85 -4.31 11.20
N GLY A 145 9.66 -3.32 10.79
CA GLY A 145 11.05 -3.52 10.39
C GLY A 145 11.26 -3.79 8.90
N CYS A 146 10.30 -3.50 8.03
CA CYS A 146 10.42 -3.63 6.58
C CYS A 146 11.68 -2.93 6.03
N GLN A 147 11.95 -1.72 6.47
CA GLN A 147 13.15 -0.96 6.04
C GLN A 147 14.43 -1.68 6.47
N THR A 148 14.45 -2.21 7.70
CA THR A 148 15.57 -2.98 8.23
C THR A 148 15.85 -4.24 7.39
N VAL A 149 14.81 -5.03 7.12
CA VAL A 149 14.94 -6.28 6.35
C VAL A 149 15.39 -6.01 4.92
N ASN A 150 14.79 -5.02 4.25
CA ASN A 150 15.22 -4.65 2.90
C ASN A 150 16.64 -4.09 2.87
N SER A 151 17.04 -3.27 3.85
CA SER A 151 18.43 -2.76 3.93
C SER A 151 19.42 -3.88 4.19
N ILE A 152 19.08 -4.86 5.03
CA ILE A 152 19.88 -6.10 5.23
C ILE A 152 20.04 -6.82 3.90
N TYR A 153 18.94 -7.06 3.17
CA TYR A 153 18.98 -7.74 1.89
C TYR A 153 19.86 -7.03 0.88
N GLU A 154 19.65 -5.72 0.70
CA GLU A 154 20.43 -4.91 -0.22
C GLU A 154 21.93 -4.87 0.11
N SER A 155 22.29 -4.88 1.40
CA SER A 155 23.68 -4.91 1.84
C SER A 155 24.36 -6.26 1.64
N LEU A 156 23.61 -7.38 1.77
CA LEU A 156 24.19 -8.73 1.79
C LEU A 156 24.03 -9.50 0.47
N LYS A 157 23.14 -9.08 -0.44
CA LYS A 157 22.79 -9.84 -1.67
C LYS A 157 23.96 -10.13 -2.61
N ASN A 158 25.01 -9.31 -2.59
CA ASN A 158 26.20 -9.48 -3.44
C ASN A 158 27.36 -10.18 -2.71
N ILE A 159 27.20 -10.57 -1.46
CA ILE A 159 28.24 -11.24 -0.66
C ILE A 159 28.11 -12.75 -0.90
N PRO A 160 29.22 -13.44 -1.20
CA PRO A 160 29.19 -14.89 -1.34
C PRO A 160 28.64 -15.58 -0.09
N PRO A 161 27.82 -16.63 -0.21
CA PRO A 161 27.24 -17.33 0.94
C PRO A 161 28.28 -17.85 1.96
N SER A 162 29.47 -18.24 1.49
CA SER A 162 30.61 -18.66 2.34
C SER A 162 31.15 -17.55 3.24
N ASP A 163 30.97 -16.30 2.83
CA ASP A 163 31.56 -15.13 3.51
C ASP A 163 30.57 -14.44 4.45
N LEU A 164 29.27 -14.65 4.24
CA LEU A 164 28.20 -14.01 5.02
C LEU A 164 28.37 -14.19 6.52
N GLU A 165 28.59 -15.43 6.98
CA GLU A 165 28.72 -15.73 8.39
C GLU A 165 30.03 -15.19 8.98
N ARG A 166 31.10 -15.17 8.21
CA ARG A 166 32.38 -14.62 8.62
C ARG A 166 32.34 -13.10 8.74
N GLU A 167 31.80 -12.43 7.72
CA GLU A 167 31.78 -10.97 7.67
C GLU A 167 30.78 -10.32 8.62
N PHE A 168 29.62 -10.97 8.83
CA PHE A 168 28.55 -10.45 9.68
C PHE A 168 28.40 -11.19 11.01
N LYS A 169 29.47 -11.88 11.45
CA LYS A 169 29.48 -12.67 12.70
C LYS A 169 29.04 -11.86 13.93
N ASP A 170 29.38 -10.57 13.99
CA ASP A 170 29.13 -9.68 15.11
C ASP A 170 27.95 -8.72 14.85
N THR A 171 27.10 -9.01 13.84
CA THR A 171 26.01 -8.15 13.45
C THR A 171 24.66 -8.82 13.74
N PHE A 172 23.88 -8.22 14.63
CA PHE A 172 22.65 -8.79 15.16
C PHE A 172 21.49 -7.83 15.09
N VAL A 173 20.28 -8.41 15.18
CA VAL A 173 19.04 -7.67 15.30
C VAL A 173 18.10 -8.34 16.28
N MET A 174 17.31 -7.55 17.01
CA MET A 174 16.22 -8.06 17.83
C MET A 174 15.03 -8.43 16.95
N LEU A 175 14.53 -9.65 17.13
CA LEU A 175 13.35 -10.14 16.42
C LEU A 175 12.27 -10.52 17.44
N LYS A 176 11.11 -9.86 17.35
CA LYS A 176 9.89 -10.21 18.07
C LYS A 176 9.07 -11.13 17.18
N ILE A 177 8.81 -12.35 17.62
CA ILE A 177 8.00 -13.33 16.91
C ILE A 177 6.70 -13.55 17.68
N LEU A 178 5.57 -13.44 16.98
CA LEU A 178 4.24 -13.73 17.51
C LEU A 178 3.65 -14.89 16.73
N VAL A 179 3.29 -15.96 17.42
CA VAL A 179 2.60 -17.11 16.83
C VAL A 179 1.11 -16.91 17.06
N ILE A 180 0.37 -16.72 15.98
CA ILE A 180 -1.08 -16.44 15.99
C ILE A 180 -1.73 -17.38 14.98
N ASP A 181 -2.66 -18.19 15.46
CA ASP A 181 -3.55 -18.94 14.59
C ASP A 181 -4.64 -17.99 14.07
N ARG A 182 -4.78 -17.87 12.75
CA ARG A 182 -5.72 -16.93 12.10
C ARG A 182 -7.05 -17.58 11.74
N THR A 183 -7.31 -18.76 12.27
CA THR A 183 -8.53 -19.52 11.97
C THR A 183 -9.77 -18.94 12.66
N SER A 184 -9.62 -18.42 13.88
CA SER A 184 -10.73 -17.79 14.62
C SER A 184 -10.92 -16.31 14.26
N ALA A 185 -12.15 -15.81 14.45
CA ALA A 185 -12.47 -14.40 14.23
C ALA A 185 -11.74 -13.48 15.23
N GLU A 186 -11.57 -13.94 16.48
CA GLU A 186 -10.87 -13.19 17.53
C GLU A 186 -9.39 -13.02 17.21
N GLU A 187 -8.74 -14.07 16.73
CA GLU A 187 -7.33 -14.05 16.36
C GLU A 187 -7.08 -13.21 15.10
N ARG A 188 -7.98 -13.24 14.14
CA ARG A 188 -7.93 -12.34 12.99
C ARG A 188 -8.03 -10.87 13.43
N HIS A 189 -8.95 -10.55 14.33
CA HIS A 189 -9.08 -9.20 14.86
C HIS A 189 -7.83 -8.75 15.66
N LEU A 190 -7.25 -9.64 16.48
CA LEU A 190 -6.00 -9.37 17.17
C LEU A 190 -4.86 -9.13 16.19
N TYR A 191 -4.74 -9.99 15.16
CA TYR A 191 -3.75 -9.84 14.09
C TYR A 191 -3.86 -8.48 13.39
N GLU A 192 -5.06 -8.07 12.99
CA GLU A 192 -5.31 -6.77 12.36
C GLU A 192 -4.90 -5.60 13.28
N ASN A 193 -5.24 -5.69 14.57
CA ASN A 193 -4.85 -4.69 15.55
C ASN A 193 -3.32 -4.63 15.74
N ILE A 194 -2.64 -5.78 15.81
CA ILE A 194 -1.17 -5.82 15.90
C ILE A 194 -0.55 -5.16 14.67
N VAL A 195 -1.02 -5.48 13.48
CA VAL A 195 -0.59 -4.84 12.23
C VAL A 195 -0.82 -3.33 12.29
N LYS A 196 -2.02 -2.91 12.68
CA LYS A 196 -2.39 -1.50 12.80
C LYS A 196 -1.48 -0.76 13.79
N TYR A 197 -1.36 -1.25 15.01
CA TYR A 197 -0.61 -0.55 16.06
C TYR A 197 0.91 -0.58 15.85
N ASN A 198 1.49 -1.67 15.36
CA ASN A 198 2.92 -1.69 15.03
C ASN A 198 3.26 -0.73 13.88
N ASN A 199 2.35 -0.55 12.96
CA ASN A 199 2.51 0.40 11.87
C ASN A 199 2.26 1.86 12.29
N THR A 200 1.48 2.14 13.33
CA THR A 200 1.17 3.51 13.80
C THR A 200 2.21 4.08 14.79
N GLN A 201 3.02 3.25 15.45
CA GLN A 201 4.06 3.70 16.40
C GLN A 201 5.14 4.61 15.79
N ASN A 202 5.40 4.48 14.54
CA ASN A 202 6.19 5.46 13.79
C ASN A 202 5.19 6.21 12.91
N LYS A 203 5.12 7.52 12.90
CA LYS A 203 4.23 8.35 12.07
C LYS A 203 4.06 7.79 10.65
N ILE A 204 3.33 6.67 10.52
CA ILE A 204 2.77 6.25 9.25
C ILE A 204 1.68 7.26 9.00
N ASP A 205 1.81 7.93 7.90
CA ASP A 205 0.76 8.77 7.42
C ASP A 205 -0.52 7.93 7.37
N GLU A 206 -1.52 8.30 8.19
CA GLU A 206 -2.87 7.70 8.16
C GLU A 206 -3.38 7.55 6.74
N LYS A 207 -2.90 8.42 5.84
CA LYS A 207 -3.16 8.39 4.41
C LYS A 207 -2.68 7.09 3.76
N THR A 208 -1.47 6.63 4.09
CA THR A 208 -0.94 5.38 3.53
C THR A 208 -1.74 4.18 4.01
N PHE A 209 -2.24 4.20 5.24
CA PHE A 209 -3.08 3.14 5.77
C PHE A 209 -4.45 3.12 5.09
N ALA A 210 -5.11 4.27 5.02
CA ALA A 210 -6.41 4.40 4.36
C ALA A 210 -6.35 4.01 2.88
N ALA A 211 -5.27 4.39 2.18
CA ALA A 211 -5.04 4.06 0.78
C ALA A 211 -4.84 2.56 0.51
N ASN A 212 -4.37 1.78 1.50
CA ASN A 212 -4.14 0.34 1.37
C ASN A 212 -5.38 -0.53 1.60
N THR A 213 -6.54 0.04 1.79
CA THR A 213 -7.78 -0.74 1.99
C THR A 213 -8.15 -1.53 0.72
N ALA A 214 -8.81 -2.67 0.91
CA ALA A 214 -9.22 -3.57 -0.19
C ALA A 214 -10.02 -2.85 -1.30
N ILE A 215 -10.81 -1.84 -0.92
CA ILE A 215 -11.60 -1.05 -1.88
C ILE A 215 -10.71 -0.32 -2.90
N PHE A 216 -9.62 0.32 -2.45
CA PHE A 216 -8.73 1.04 -3.36
C PHE A 216 -7.79 0.12 -4.13
N GLN A 217 -7.43 -1.04 -3.59
CA GLN A 217 -6.70 -2.07 -4.32
C GLN A 217 -7.54 -2.60 -5.49
N ARG A 218 -8.81 -2.94 -5.24
CA ARG A 218 -9.76 -3.36 -6.30
C ARG A 218 -9.98 -2.25 -7.33
N LEU A 219 -10.12 -1.01 -6.87
CA LEU A 219 -10.26 0.13 -7.76
C LEU A 219 -9.04 0.30 -8.67
N ARG A 220 -7.82 0.15 -8.14
CA ARG A 220 -6.56 0.21 -8.90
C ARG A 220 -6.54 -0.82 -10.04
N GLU A 221 -6.93 -2.06 -9.77
CA GLU A 221 -7.00 -3.11 -10.79
C GLU A 221 -8.00 -2.77 -11.90
N ASN A 222 -9.16 -2.26 -11.52
CA ASN A 222 -10.19 -1.85 -12.46
C ASN A 222 -9.76 -0.67 -13.34
N PHE A 223 -8.97 0.27 -12.80
CA PHE A 223 -8.39 1.38 -13.55
C PHE A 223 -7.37 0.87 -14.58
N VAL A 224 -6.49 -0.06 -14.19
CA VAL A 224 -5.50 -0.66 -15.10
C VAL A 224 -6.17 -1.35 -16.28
N LYS A 225 -7.26 -2.09 -16.06
CA LYS A 225 -8.04 -2.73 -17.14
C LYS A 225 -8.59 -1.72 -18.15
N ARG A 226 -8.76 -0.47 -17.76
CA ARG A 226 -9.26 0.64 -18.59
C ARG A 226 -8.17 1.55 -19.13
N GLY A 227 -6.90 1.16 -18.98
CA GLY A 227 -5.75 1.91 -19.46
C GLY A 227 -5.35 3.09 -18.59
N PHE A 228 -5.79 3.16 -17.32
CA PHE A 228 -5.40 4.20 -16.37
C PHE A 228 -4.63 3.63 -15.18
N LEU A 229 -3.72 4.40 -14.62
CA LEU A 229 -2.80 3.97 -13.59
C LEU A 229 -3.07 4.71 -12.28
N LEU A 230 -3.91 4.14 -11.42
CA LEU A 230 -4.24 4.73 -10.12
C LEU A 230 -3.05 4.61 -9.18
N LEU A 231 -2.55 5.74 -8.70
CA LEU A 231 -1.47 5.85 -7.73
C LEU A 231 -2.04 5.82 -6.32
N ILE A 232 -1.95 4.67 -5.67
CA ILE A 232 -2.38 4.48 -4.28
C ILE A 232 -1.21 4.77 -3.34
N LYS A 233 0.00 4.36 -3.74
CA LYS A 233 1.24 4.48 -2.99
C LYS A 233 2.28 5.29 -3.75
N GLN A 234 3.22 5.86 -3.03
CA GLN A 234 4.31 6.61 -3.64
C GLN A 234 5.19 5.75 -4.56
N SER A 235 5.36 4.47 -4.24
CA SER A 235 6.13 3.52 -5.05
C SER A 235 5.42 3.11 -6.34
N ASP A 236 4.11 3.29 -6.45
CA ASP A 236 3.36 2.95 -7.68
C ASP A 236 3.93 3.68 -8.90
N LYS A 237 4.46 4.90 -8.74
CA LYS A 237 5.10 5.65 -9.83
C LYS A 237 6.30 4.89 -10.40
N ASN A 238 7.18 4.39 -9.55
CA ASN A 238 8.36 3.65 -9.98
C ASN A 238 7.95 2.32 -10.61
N ARG A 239 7.06 1.58 -9.94
CA ARG A 239 6.52 0.31 -10.43
C ARG A 239 5.86 0.45 -11.80
N TYR A 240 5.06 1.49 -12.02
CA TYR A 240 4.41 1.71 -13.30
C TYR A 240 5.37 2.19 -14.37
N SER A 241 6.35 3.05 -14.06
CA SER A 241 7.35 3.47 -15.02
C SER A 241 8.24 2.32 -15.50
N GLU A 242 8.54 1.35 -14.63
CA GLU A 242 9.28 0.15 -14.99
C GLU A 242 8.43 -0.83 -15.80
N LYS A 243 7.18 -1.04 -15.38
CA LYS A 243 6.26 -2.00 -16.03
C LYS A 243 5.78 -1.53 -17.39
N TYR A 244 5.55 -0.23 -17.56
CA TYR A 244 4.99 0.36 -18.79
C TYR A 244 6.03 1.23 -19.52
N LYS A 245 7.19 0.65 -19.81
CA LYS A 245 8.20 1.28 -20.69
C LYS A 245 7.65 1.56 -22.09
N SER A 246 6.77 0.67 -22.60
CA SER A 246 5.92 0.91 -23.76
C SER A 246 4.48 1.12 -23.29
N VAL A 247 3.86 2.21 -23.73
CA VAL A 247 2.49 2.59 -23.36
C VAL A 247 1.45 2.14 -24.38
N SER A 248 1.83 1.47 -25.46
CA SER A 248 0.91 1.08 -26.55
C SER A 248 -0.33 0.34 -26.06
N LYS A 249 -0.16 -0.54 -25.06
CA LYS A 249 -1.28 -1.28 -24.46
C LYS A 249 -2.23 -0.40 -23.64
N LEU A 250 -1.73 0.66 -23.03
CA LEU A 250 -2.56 1.64 -22.31
C LEU A 250 -3.30 2.52 -23.31
N VAL A 251 -2.58 3.02 -24.32
CA VAL A 251 -3.13 3.84 -25.40
C VAL A 251 -4.26 3.13 -26.12
N SER A 252 -4.08 1.85 -26.51
CA SER A 252 -5.11 1.09 -27.24
C SER A 252 -6.46 0.97 -26.51
N VAL A 253 -6.47 1.14 -25.20
CA VAL A 253 -7.69 1.03 -24.37
C VAL A 253 -8.27 2.39 -23.99
N SER A 254 -7.43 3.42 -23.86
CA SER A 254 -7.84 4.70 -23.28
C SER A 254 -7.80 5.90 -24.23
N ASN A 255 -7.18 5.79 -25.41
CA ASN A 255 -6.98 6.94 -26.32
C ASN A 255 -8.28 7.64 -26.71
N GLU A 256 -9.30 6.85 -27.13
CA GLU A 256 -10.61 7.38 -27.50
C GLU A 256 -11.24 8.22 -26.37
N ARG A 257 -10.97 7.81 -25.11
CA ARG A 257 -11.47 8.55 -23.93
C ARG A 257 -10.72 9.87 -23.73
N PHE A 258 -9.39 9.89 -23.94
CA PHE A 258 -8.63 11.15 -23.91
C PHE A 258 -9.11 12.13 -24.99
N GLU A 259 -9.32 11.65 -26.22
CA GLU A 259 -9.84 12.42 -27.32
C GLU A 259 -11.21 13.00 -27.00
N ARG A 260 -12.13 12.18 -26.47
CA ARG A 260 -13.47 12.62 -26.05
C ARG A 260 -13.46 13.78 -25.05
N PHE A 261 -12.46 13.82 -24.17
CA PHE A 261 -12.28 14.94 -23.23
C PHE A 261 -11.44 16.08 -23.78
N GLY A 262 -11.04 16.04 -25.05
CA GLY A 262 -10.18 17.06 -25.69
C GLY A 262 -8.84 17.21 -24.98
N LEU A 263 -8.31 16.10 -24.42
CA LEU A 263 -7.02 16.06 -23.74
C LEU A 263 -5.94 15.60 -24.71
N VAL A 264 -4.69 16.06 -24.47
CA VAL A 264 -3.54 15.65 -25.28
C VAL A 264 -3.35 14.14 -25.21
N ALA A 265 -3.09 13.53 -26.36
CA ALA A 265 -2.79 12.09 -26.46
C ALA A 265 -1.61 11.72 -25.54
N PRO A 266 -1.75 10.67 -24.72
CA PRO A 266 -0.70 10.31 -23.77
C PRO A 266 0.45 9.58 -24.47
N GLU A 267 1.68 9.99 -24.17
CA GLU A 267 2.91 9.42 -24.75
C GLU A 267 3.73 8.60 -23.75
N LYS A 268 3.60 8.90 -22.47
CA LYS A 268 4.43 8.32 -21.39
C LYS A 268 3.55 7.76 -20.29
N ALA A 269 4.04 6.77 -19.55
CA ALA A 269 3.32 6.15 -18.44
C ALA A 269 2.73 7.18 -17.45
N LYS A 270 3.43 8.27 -17.17
CA LYS A 270 2.98 9.35 -16.29
C LYS A 270 1.70 10.05 -16.74
N ASP A 271 1.40 10.03 -18.04
CA ASP A 271 0.24 10.72 -18.62
C ASP A 271 -1.07 9.98 -18.30
N PHE A 272 -0.96 8.69 -17.95
CA PHE A 272 -2.07 7.83 -17.50
C PHE A 272 -2.26 7.83 -15.98
N TYR A 273 -1.41 8.53 -15.22
CA TYR A 273 -1.50 8.54 -13.76
C TYR A 273 -2.73 9.26 -13.27
N ILE A 274 -3.43 8.62 -12.35
CA ILE A 274 -4.50 9.18 -11.54
C ILE A 274 -4.04 9.10 -10.08
N ASP A 275 -3.85 10.26 -9.45
CA ASP A 275 -3.52 10.34 -8.04
C ASP A 275 -4.75 10.05 -7.19
N LEU A 276 -4.65 9.12 -6.22
CA LEU A 276 -5.78 8.72 -5.39
C LEU A 276 -6.38 9.92 -4.64
N GLU A 277 -5.55 10.75 -4.00
CA GLU A 277 -6.06 11.89 -3.22
C GLU A 277 -6.85 12.87 -4.10
N LYS A 278 -6.37 13.09 -5.33
CA LYS A 278 -7.09 13.90 -6.32
C LYS A 278 -8.39 13.27 -6.76
N LEU A 279 -8.40 11.96 -7.00
CA LEU A 279 -9.62 11.25 -7.35
C LEU A 279 -10.67 11.37 -6.23
N LEU A 280 -10.26 11.20 -4.97
CA LEU A 280 -11.16 11.35 -3.83
C LEU A 280 -11.69 12.78 -3.69
N GLN A 281 -10.86 13.79 -3.99
CA GLN A 281 -11.33 15.20 -4.05
C GLN A 281 -12.37 15.40 -5.16
N VAL A 282 -12.20 14.78 -6.32
CA VAL A 282 -13.17 14.86 -7.43
C VAL A 282 -14.48 14.17 -7.04
N ILE A 283 -14.40 13.00 -6.41
CA ILE A 283 -15.59 12.27 -5.92
C ILE A 283 -16.36 13.12 -4.91
N ILE A 284 -15.69 13.70 -3.92
CA ILE A 284 -16.36 14.51 -2.90
C ILE A 284 -16.87 15.84 -3.48
N ALA A 285 -16.21 16.40 -4.51
CA ALA A 285 -16.71 17.56 -5.22
C ALA A 285 -18.04 17.25 -5.92
N PHE A 286 -18.16 16.10 -6.56
CA PHE A 286 -19.40 15.63 -7.15
C PHE A 286 -20.47 15.37 -6.07
N ALA A 287 -20.13 14.64 -5.01
CA ALA A 287 -21.08 14.19 -4.00
C ALA A 287 -21.55 15.30 -3.04
N LYS A 288 -20.67 16.25 -2.67
CA LYS A 288 -20.91 17.22 -1.58
C LYS A 288 -20.56 18.68 -1.95
N GLY A 289 -19.88 18.90 -3.06
CA GLY A 289 -19.55 20.24 -3.55
C GLY A 289 -18.06 20.58 -3.58
N GLY A 290 -17.70 21.50 -4.45
CA GLY A 290 -16.33 21.92 -4.71
C GLY A 290 -15.63 22.54 -3.49
N HIS A 291 -16.35 23.29 -2.68
CA HIS A 291 -15.81 23.85 -1.44
C HIS A 291 -15.42 22.77 -0.43
N VAL A 292 -16.24 21.72 -0.29
CA VAL A 292 -15.95 20.57 0.60
C VAL A 292 -14.70 19.84 0.12
N ALA A 293 -14.58 19.59 -1.19
CA ALA A 293 -13.41 18.93 -1.78
C ALA A 293 -12.10 19.68 -1.48
N TYR A 294 -12.14 21.00 -1.48
CA TYR A 294 -10.98 21.84 -1.19
C TYR A 294 -10.64 21.88 0.30
N THR A 295 -11.63 22.13 1.16
CA THR A 295 -11.42 22.34 2.60
C THR A 295 -11.17 21.04 3.36
N LYS A 296 -11.74 19.90 2.92
CA LYS A 296 -11.62 18.60 3.58
C LYS A 296 -10.51 17.71 3.00
N LYS A 297 -9.65 18.22 2.12
CA LYS A 297 -8.58 17.48 1.47
C LYS A 297 -7.76 16.60 2.45
N SER A 298 -7.32 17.17 3.57
CA SER A 298 -6.51 16.46 4.58
C SER A 298 -7.26 15.34 5.33
N GLN A 299 -8.58 15.27 5.18
CA GLN A 299 -9.44 14.29 5.85
C GLN A 299 -9.82 13.11 4.94
N LEU A 300 -9.66 13.24 3.61
CA LEU A 300 -10.11 12.24 2.62
C LEU A 300 -9.40 10.88 2.74
N LEU A 301 -8.24 10.84 3.36
CA LEU A 301 -7.47 9.60 3.62
C LEU A 301 -7.28 9.36 5.12
N LYS A 302 -8.21 9.82 5.95
CA LYS A 302 -8.28 9.51 7.38
C LYS A 302 -9.48 8.61 7.63
N LEU A 303 -9.25 7.35 8.00
CA LEU A 303 -10.28 6.31 8.14
C LEU A 303 -11.47 6.72 9.00
N GLU A 304 -11.22 7.42 10.08
CA GLU A 304 -12.27 7.82 11.04
C GLU A 304 -13.02 9.09 10.61
N SER A 305 -12.55 9.78 9.56
CA SER A 305 -13.17 11.04 9.13
C SER A 305 -14.49 10.80 8.40
N GLN A 306 -15.43 11.71 8.57
CA GLN A 306 -16.69 11.69 7.85
C GLN A 306 -16.47 11.78 6.32
N ALA A 307 -15.51 12.60 5.88
CA ALA A 307 -15.20 12.75 4.47
C ALA A 307 -14.69 11.44 3.82
N TYR A 308 -13.87 10.66 4.54
CA TYR A 308 -13.44 9.35 4.07
C TYR A 308 -14.62 8.37 3.95
N LYS A 309 -15.47 8.30 4.98
CA LYS A 309 -16.64 7.41 4.99
C LYS A 309 -17.59 7.73 3.84
N GLU A 310 -17.85 9.00 3.58
CA GLU A 310 -18.71 9.47 2.46
C GLU A 310 -18.14 9.09 1.09
N VAL A 311 -16.83 9.23 0.89
CA VAL A 311 -16.18 8.82 -0.37
C VAL A 311 -16.22 7.31 -0.56
N VAL A 312 -15.96 6.53 0.50
CA VAL A 312 -16.03 5.06 0.46
C VAL A 312 -17.46 4.59 0.17
N GLU A 313 -18.45 5.21 0.80
CA GLU A 313 -19.88 4.94 0.55
C GLU A 313 -20.25 5.24 -0.91
N PHE A 314 -19.80 6.37 -1.45
CA PHE A 314 -20.00 6.72 -2.85
C PHE A 314 -19.40 5.66 -3.80
N ILE A 315 -18.16 5.23 -3.56
CA ILE A 315 -17.48 4.21 -4.38
C ILE A 315 -18.16 2.84 -4.27
N LYS A 316 -18.74 2.51 -3.12
CA LYS A 316 -19.45 1.25 -2.87
C LYS A 316 -20.87 1.23 -3.45
N ASN A 317 -21.41 2.36 -3.88
CA ASN A 317 -22.74 2.42 -4.47
C ASN A 317 -22.76 1.65 -5.79
N ASP A 318 -23.64 0.67 -5.93
CA ASP A 318 -23.76 -0.20 -7.11
C ASP A 318 -24.02 0.56 -8.43
N SER A 319 -24.57 1.77 -8.33
CA SER A 319 -24.79 2.65 -9.49
C SER A 319 -23.52 3.37 -9.93
N VAL A 320 -22.43 3.32 -9.16
CA VAL A 320 -21.17 3.99 -9.48
C VAL A 320 -20.21 3.02 -10.17
N THR A 321 -19.93 3.27 -11.45
CA THR A 321 -18.98 2.46 -12.22
C THR A 321 -17.56 3.04 -12.16
N THR A 322 -16.57 2.20 -12.42
CA THR A 322 -15.18 2.66 -12.57
C THR A 322 -15.06 3.65 -13.74
N ASP A 323 -15.85 3.50 -14.78
CA ASP A 323 -15.86 4.36 -15.95
C ASP A 323 -16.34 5.76 -15.60
N MET A 324 -17.39 5.88 -14.80
CA MET A 324 -17.86 7.17 -14.26
C MET A 324 -16.78 7.89 -13.44
N LEU A 325 -16.05 7.17 -12.59
CA LEU A 325 -14.96 7.73 -11.79
C LEU A 325 -13.82 8.26 -12.65
N ILE A 326 -13.47 7.54 -13.71
CA ILE A 326 -12.46 7.96 -14.68
C ILE A 326 -12.94 9.20 -15.43
N ASP A 327 -14.18 9.21 -15.91
CA ASP A 327 -14.75 10.32 -16.68
C ASP A 327 -14.85 11.61 -15.82
N LEU A 328 -15.26 11.50 -14.57
CA LEU A 328 -15.21 12.63 -13.63
C LEU A 328 -13.79 13.17 -13.42
N TYR A 329 -12.81 12.27 -13.32
CA TYR A 329 -11.43 12.69 -13.19
C TYR A 329 -10.88 13.33 -14.46
N LEU A 330 -11.26 12.84 -15.64
CA LEU A 330 -10.86 13.45 -16.92
C LEU A 330 -11.52 14.83 -17.12
N LEU A 331 -12.78 15.01 -16.70
CA LEU A 331 -13.42 16.32 -16.65
C LEU A 331 -12.64 17.30 -15.75
N TYR A 332 -12.21 16.82 -14.58
CA TYR A 332 -11.32 17.59 -13.69
C TYR A 332 -10.00 17.94 -14.39
N ARG A 333 -9.34 16.98 -15.08
CA ARG A 333 -8.11 17.24 -15.85
C ARG A 333 -8.32 18.28 -16.93
N ARG A 334 -9.42 18.19 -17.68
CA ARG A 334 -9.78 19.18 -18.69
C ARG A 334 -9.94 20.58 -18.07
N ALA A 335 -10.57 20.67 -16.90
CA ALA A 335 -10.69 21.92 -16.15
C ALA A 335 -9.33 22.48 -15.69
N GLU A 336 -8.39 21.62 -15.27
CA GLU A 336 -7.02 22.00 -14.91
C GLU A 336 -6.25 22.57 -16.11
N GLU A 337 -6.38 21.96 -17.30
CA GLU A 337 -5.75 22.46 -18.51
C GLU A 337 -6.32 23.80 -18.94
N GLU A 338 -7.64 23.96 -18.89
CA GLU A 338 -8.30 25.23 -19.16
C GLU A 338 -7.87 26.35 -18.19
N LYS A 339 -7.75 26.02 -16.92
CA LYS A 339 -7.24 26.93 -15.89
C LYS A 339 -5.83 27.41 -16.22
N LYS A 340 -4.94 26.50 -16.64
CA LYS A 340 -3.57 26.85 -17.07
C LYS A 340 -3.59 27.74 -18.31
N ARG A 341 -4.42 27.41 -19.30
CA ARG A 341 -4.54 28.16 -20.55
C ARG A 341 -5.04 29.60 -20.32
N THR A 342 -5.92 29.78 -19.36
CA THR A 342 -6.50 31.12 -19.03
C THR A 342 -5.66 31.90 -18.02
N GLY A 343 -4.60 31.34 -17.47
CA GLY A 343 -3.78 31.97 -16.42
C GLY A 343 -4.50 32.15 -15.08
N ASP A 344 -5.59 31.42 -14.84
CA ASP A 344 -6.36 31.54 -13.61
C ASP A 344 -5.59 30.91 -12.44
N SER A 345 -5.25 31.71 -11.44
CA SER A 345 -4.48 31.27 -10.27
C SER A 345 -5.32 30.63 -9.16
N ARG A 346 -6.65 30.70 -9.24
CA ARG A 346 -7.55 30.19 -8.18
C ARG A 346 -7.52 28.67 -8.10
N SER A 347 -6.97 28.11 -7.04
CA SER A 347 -6.79 26.66 -6.84
C SER A 347 -8.09 25.84 -6.88
N PRO A 348 -9.22 26.25 -6.30
CA PRO A 348 -10.42 25.40 -6.22
C PRO A 348 -11.25 25.31 -7.50
N ILE A 349 -10.95 26.11 -8.53
CA ILE A 349 -11.78 26.20 -9.75
C ILE A 349 -12.12 24.84 -10.38
N PRO A 350 -11.19 23.88 -10.58
CA PRO A 350 -11.54 22.61 -11.18
C PRO A 350 -12.56 21.81 -10.35
N TYR A 351 -12.52 21.91 -9.03
CA TYR A 351 -13.50 21.26 -8.15
C TYR A 351 -14.88 21.93 -8.21
N TYR A 352 -14.92 23.25 -8.41
CA TYR A 352 -16.18 23.96 -8.63
C TYR A 352 -16.82 23.61 -9.98
N LEU A 353 -16.02 23.30 -10.99
CA LEU A 353 -16.58 22.78 -12.26
C LEU A 353 -17.25 21.42 -12.04
N ILE A 354 -16.64 20.51 -11.27
CA ILE A 354 -17.24 19.23 -10.93
C ILE A 354 -18.53 19.41 -10.11
N ASP A 355 -18.54 20.36 -9.18
CA ASP A 355 -19.72 20.73 -8.40
C ASP A 355 -20.85 21.27 -9.29
N PHE A 356 -20.53 22.20 -10.19
CA PHE A 356 -21.44 22.72 -11.18
C PHE A 356 -22.05 21.62 -12.05
N PHE A 357 -21.20 20.75 -12.61
CA PHE A 357 -21.63 19.59 -13.38
C PHE A 357 -22.57 18.68 -12.58
N ALA A 358 -22.21 18.36 -11.33
CA ALA A 358 -23.02 17.51 -10.47
C ALA A 358 -24.40 18.12 -10.18
N PHE A 359 -24.45 19.40 -9.91
CA PHE A 359 -25.69 20.07 -9.50
C PHE A 359 -26.61 20.36 -10.69
N TYR A 360 -26.07 20.95 -11.77
CA TYR A 360 -26.91 21.43 -12.91
C TYR A 360 -27.07 20.35 -13.99
N GLU A 361 -26.01 19.66 -14.37
CA GLU A 361 -26.07 18.68 -15.45
C GLU A 361 -26.55 17.30 -15.00
N CYS A 362 -26.25 16.93 -13.74
CA CYS A 362 -26.67 15.66 -13.15
C CYS A 362 -27.87 15.81 -12.19
N GLU A 363 -28.74 16.78 -12.43
CA GLU A 363 -30.00 16.96 -11.68
C GLU A 363 -29.85 16.79 -10.17
N ASN A 364 -29.07 17.67 -9.57
CA ASN A 364 -28.73 17.59 -8.15
C ASN A 364 -28.01 16.30 -7.75
N ARG A 365 -26.87 16.03 -8.44
CA ARG A 365 -25.87 14.98 -8.08
C ARG A 365 -26.34 13.53 -8.33
N GLN A 366 -27.27 13.30 -9.24
CA GLN A 366 -27.70 11.96 -9.57
C GLN A 366 -26.66 11.26 -10.46
N VAL A 367 -26.06 10.18 -9.95
CA VAL A 367 -24.98 9.41 -10.58
C VAL A 367 -25.37 8.90 -11.97
N ARG A 368 -26.63 8.49 -12.16
CA ARG A 368 -27.15 7.94 -13.44
C ARG A 368 -26.97 8.84 -14.66
N TYR A 369 -26.75 10.15 -14.46
CA TYR A 369 -26.55 11.08 -15.57
C TYR A 369 -25.09 11.26 -15.96
N ILE A 370 -24.12 10.78 -15.18
CA ILE A 370 -22.69 10.98 -15.44
C ILE A 370 -22.32 10.48 -16.84
N GLU A 371 -22.58 9.20 -17.11
CA GLU A 371 -22.24 8.58 -18.40
C GLU A 371 -22.94 9.27 -19.57
N ASN A 372 -24.23 9.54 -19.45
CA ASN A 372 -24.99 10.19 -20.52
C ASN A 372 -24.49 11.59 -20.85
N LYS A 373 -24.04 12.34 -19.83
CA LYS A 373 -23.58 13.74 -19.99
C LYS A 373 -22.13 13.82 -20.44
N LEU A 374 -21.31 12.82 -20.15
CA LEU A 374 -19.89 12.78 -20.50
C LEU A 374 -19.55 11.80 -21.63
N ASN A 375 -20.55 11.45 -22.45
CA ASN A 375 -20.38 10.46 -23.52
C ASN A 375 -19.83 11.04 -24.83
N ASP A 376 -19.80 12.35 -25.01
CA ASP A 376 -19.26 13.00 -26.20
C ASP A 376 -18.57 14.33 -25.91
N GLU A 377 -17.62 14.71 -26.79
CA GLU A 377 -16.81 15.91 -26.68
C GLU A 377 -17.66 17.20 -26.70
N LYS A 378 -18.69 17.26 -27.54
CA LYS A 378 -19.52 18.47 -27.66
C LYS A 378 -20.25 18.77 -26.36
N ARG A 379 -20.74 17.76 -25.67
CA ARG A 379 -21.38 17.93 -24.36
C ARG A 379 -20.40 18.37 -23.31
N ILE A 380 -19.19 17.81 -23.32
CA ILE A 380 -18.11 18.20 -22.39
C ILE A 380 -17.73 19.65 -22.60
N ASP A 381 -17.55 20.08 -23.86
CA ASP A 381 -17.25 21.49 -24.19
C ASP A 381 -18.39 22.44 -23.79
N GLN A 382 -19.64 22.03 -23.96
CA GLN A 382 -20.79 22.80 -23.49
C GLN A 382 -20.78 23.03 -21.96
N VAL A 383 -20.48 21.98 -21.20
CA VAL A 383 -20.34 22.06 -19.72
C VAL A 383 -19.25 23.06 -19.34
N ILE A 384 -18.10 23.00 -20.01
CA ILE A 384 -16.99 23.93 -19.76
C ILE A 384 -17.33 25.33 -20.13
N GLU A 385 -17.99 25.54 -21.26
CA GLU A 385 -18.40 26.87 -21.73
C GLU A 385 -19.45 27.52 -20.81
N LEU A 386 -20.46 26.75 -20.38
CA LEU A 386 -21.46 27.21 -19.42
C LEU A 386 -20.81 27.60 -18.09
N TYR A 387 -19.91 26.79 -17.59
CA TYR A 387 -19.16 27.08 -16.37
C TYR A 387 -18.36 28.38 -16.49
N ARG A 388 -17.69 28.61 -17.64
CA ARG A 388 -16.96 29.85 -17.92
C ARG A 388 -17.88 31.07 -17.93
N LYS A 389 -19.08 30.97 -18.51
CA LYS A 389 -20.07 32.08 -18.54
C LYS A 389 -20.51 32.43 -17.12
N VAL A 390 -20.74 31.45 -16.27
CA VAL A 390 -21.16 31.67 -14.87
C VAL A 390 -20.04 32.22 -13.99
N THR A 391 -18.78 31.90 -14.27
CA THR A 391 -17.63 32.28 -13.44
C THR A 391 -16.93 33.58 -13.90
N LYS A 392 -17.28 34.09 -15.04
CA LYS A 392 -16.73 35.38 -15.61
C LYS A 392 -17.28 36.65 -14.96
N ARG A 393 -17.82 36.59 -13.74
CA ARG A 393 -18.26 37.77 -12.99
C ARG A 393 -17.17 38.32 -12.08
#